data_29eaaf69700727ac9f798406cd3fab11
#
_entry.id   29eaaf69700727ac9f798406cd3fab11
#
_cell.length_a   1.000
_cell.length_b   1.000
_cell.length_c   1.000
_cell.angle_alpha   90.00
_cell.angle_beta   90.00
_cell.angle_gamma   90.00
#
_symmetry.space_group_name_H-M   'P 1'
#
loop_
_entity.id
_entity.type
_entity.pdbx_description
1 polymer ?
#
loop_
_entity_poly.entity_id
_entity_poly.type
_entity_poly.pdbx_seq_one_letter_code
_entity_poly.pdbx_strand_id
1 'polypeptide(L)'
;MIRKILPVVVLACITTAAQVNHHDPLTDPEIDKVRDTAQLPEDRLKLYIEFARVRLDKMQQAHADQKSADRAQKTRDALQDFLDVYDELDTNVDTYADRGDDLRKALKPVIEADTEFGARLRAFKLSLGSTQEARDDDFLIGSALDAVDSAAKDHRDLLAEQEQEFKHKKKQGHKEASQRPQ
;
A
#
# COMPACT_ATOMS: atom_id res chain seq x y z
N MET A 1 61.48 -27.71 -29.61
CA MET A 1 60.07 -27.95 -29.38
C MET A 1 59.65 -27.07 -28.18
N ILE A 2 59.03 -25.92 -28.47
CA ILE A 2 58.64 -24.92 -27.41
C ILE A 2 57.16 -25.09 -27.22
N ARG A 3 56.75 -25.61 -26.03
CA ARG A 3 55.37 -25.72 -25.62
C ARG A 3 54.89 -24.35 -25.09
N LYS A 4 54.00 -23.69 -25.83
CA LYS A 4 53.29 -22.48 -25.41
C LYS A 4 52.22 -22.87 -24.39
N ILE A 5 52.42 -22.44 -23.15
CA ILE A 5 51.40 -22.54 -22.08
C ILE A 5 50.52 -21.30 -22.17
N LEU A 6 49.25 -21.48 -22.50
CA LEU A 6 48.23 -20.42 -22.51
C LEU A 6 47.70 -20.22 -21.08
N PRO A 7 47.71 -19.02 -20.52
CA PRO A 7 47.04 -18.80 -19.22
C PRO A 7 45.53 -18.66 -19.44
N VAL A 8 44.77 -19.57 -18.82
CA VAL A 8 43.33 -19.48 -18.71
C VAL A 8 42.99 -18.44 -17.62
N VAL A 9 42.51 -17.27 -18.03
CA VAL A 9 41.96 -16.26 -17.12
C VAL A 9 40.55 -16.66 -16.78
N VAL A 10 40.35 -17.18 -15.57
CA VAL A 10 39.00 -17.43 -14.99
C VAL A 10 38.46 -16.09 -14.48
N LEU A 11 37.53 -15.51 -15.24
CA LEU A 11 36.80 -14.32 -14.84
C LEU A 11 35.71 -14.74 -13.83
N ALA A 12 36.00 -14.59 -12.55
CA ALA A 12 35.01 -14.79 -11.48
C ALA A 12 34.00 -13.63 -11.49
N CYS A 13 32.82 -13.84 -12.07
CA CYS A 13 31.67 -12.92 -11.90
C CYS A 13 31.19 -12.99 -10.46
N ILE A 14 31.57 -12.00 -9.66
CA ILE A 14 31.00 -11.78 -8.34
C ILE A 14 29.60 -11.15 -8.55
N THR A 15 28.57 -11.97 -8.56
CA THR A 15 27.20 -11.51 -8.46
C THR A 15 26.97 -11.04 -7.02
N THR A 16 27.11 -9.74 -6.77
CA THR A 16 26.60 -9.13 -5.53
C THR A 16 25.08 -9.20 -5.60
N ALA A 17 24.50 -10.23 -4.97
CA ALA A 17 23.10 -10.23 -4.63
C ALA A 17 22.92 -9.08 -3.63
N ALA A 18 22.34 -7.98 -4.08
CA ALA A 18 21.82 -6.95 -3.17
C ALA A 18 20.74 -7.65 -2.32
N GLN A 19 21.06 -7.94 -1.06
CA GLN A 19 20.06 -8.34 -0.09
C GLN A 19 19.18 -7.12 0.12
N VAL A 20 18.02 -7.10 -0.53
CA VAL A 20 16.91 -6.24 -0.11
C VAL A 20 16.55 -6.72 1.29
N ASN A 21 16.97 -5.96 2.30
CA ASN A 21 16.47 -6.15 3.65
C ASN A 21 14.97 -5.88 3.56
N HIS A 22 14.17 -6.93 3.46
CA HIS A 22 12.74 -6.86 3.56
C HIS A 22 12.43 -6.57 5.04
N HIS A 23 12.33 -5.29 5.35
CA HIS A 23 11.84 -4.85 6.63
C HIS A 23 10.34 -5.15 6.66
N ASP A 24 9.87 -5.88 7.69
CA ASP A 24 8.44 -6.07 7.87
C ASP A 24 7.80 -4.70 8.13
N PRO A 25 6.84 -4.24 7.32
CA PRO A 25 6.24 -2.93 7.48
C PRO A 25 5.43 -2.79 8.78
N LEU A 26 5.08 -3.92 9.40
CA LEU A 26 4.31 -3.97 10.63
C LEU A 26 5.21 -4.26 11.83
N THR A 27 4.93 -3.61 12.95
CA THR A 27 5.52 -3.94 14.25
C THR A 27 4.88 -5.21 14.83
N ASP A 28 5.59 -5.92 15.73
CA ASP A 28 5.04 -7.11 16.39
C ASP A 28 3.62 -6.91 16.97
N PRO A 29 3.31 -5.80 17.69
CA PRO A 29 1.96 -5.54 18.17
C PRO A 29 0.92 -5.30 17.04
N GLU A 30 1.32 -4.78 15.89
CA GLU A 30 0.45 -4.61 14.72
C GLU A 30 0.17 -5.96 14.07
N ILE A 31 1.20 -6.82 13.94
CA ILE A 31 1.05 -8.20 13.44
C ILE A 31 0.04 -8.98 14.28
N ASP A 32 0.14 -8.89 15.61
CA ASP A 32 -0.81 -9.57 16.51
C ASP A 32 -2.25 -9.09 16.28
N LYS A 33 -2.47 -7.77 16.16
CA LYS A 33 -3.80 -7.21 15.86
C LYS A 33 -4.35 -7.69 14.51
N VAL A 34 -3.51 -7.70 13.48
CA VAL A 34 -3.88 -8.17 12.14
C VAL A 34 -4.24 -9.65 12.15
N ARG A 35 -3.53 -10.47 12.92
CA ARG A 35 -3.80 -11.91 13.07
C ARG A 35 -5.19 -12.17 13.66
N ASP A 36 -5.58 -11.38 14.65
CA ASP A 36 -6.87 -11.52 15.32
C ASP A 36 -8.05 -11.16 14.42
N THR A 37 -7.83 -10.36 13.36
CA THR A 37 -8.88 -9.89 12.43
C THR A 37 -8.88 -10.62 11.09
N ALA A 38 -8.12 -11.69 10.91
CA ALA A 38 -7.91 -12.37 9.62
C ALA A 38 -9.20 -12.78 8.88
N GLN A 39 -10.30 -13.05 9.60
CA GLN A 39 -11.59 -13.46 9.05
C GLN A 39 -12.61 -12.31 8.94
N LEU A 40 -12.23 -11.10 9.30
CA LEU A 40 -13.11 -9.92 9.37
C LEU A 40 -12.57 -8.82 8.44
N PRO A 41 -12.95 -8.81 7.14
CA PRO A 41 -12.42 -7.85 6.18
C PRO A 41 -12.53 -6.40 6.65
N GLU A 42 -13.69 -6.00 7.18
CA GLU A 42 -13.92 -4.63 7.64
C GLU A 42 -12.96 -4.21 8.75
N ASP A 43 -12.75 -5.06 9.74
CA ASP A 43 -11.88 -4.75 10.88
C ASP A 43 -10.40 -4.78 10.48
N ARG A 44 -10.00 -5.74 9.64
CA ARG A 44 -8.64 -5.84 9.15
C ARG A 44 -8.23 -4.65 8.28
N LEU A 45 -9.08 -4.26 7.34
CA LEU A 45 -8.80 -3.10 6.48
C LEU A 45 -8.74 -1.79 7.28
N LYS A 46 -9.58 -1.64 8.31
CA LYS A 46 -9.47 -0.50 9.25
C LYS A 46 -8.12 -0.43 9.96
N LEU A 47 -7.57 -1.57 10.40
CA LEU A 47 -6.25 -1.60 11.02
C LEU A 47 -5.16 -1.11 10.06
N TYR A 48 -5.14 -1.59 8.82
CA TYR A 48 -4.17 -1.14 7.83
C TYR A 48 -4.30 0.37 7.52
N ILE A 49 -5.53 0.92 7.45
CA ILE A 49 -5.76 2.36 7.33
C ILE A 49 -5.13 3.11 8.50
N GLU A 50 -5.32 2.64 9.73
CA GLU A 50 -4.75 3.26 10.93
C GLU A 50 -3.21 3.20 10.91
N PHE A 51 -2.63 2.07 10.51
CA PHE A 51 -1.19 1.90 10.43
C PHE A 51 -0.57 2.80 9.35
N ALA A 52 -1.17 2.88 8.17
CA ALA A 52 -0.74 3.79 7.11
C ALA A 52 -0.81 5.26 7.57
N ARG A 53 -1.87 5.64 8.27
CA ARG A 53 -2.01 6.99 8.85
C ARG A 53 -0.90 7.30 9.84
N VAL A 54 -0.56 6.36 10.73
CA VAL A 54 0.56 6.50 11.68
C VAL A 54 1.89 6.69 10.96
N ARG A 55 2.14 6.00 9.83
CA ARG A 55 3.38 6.18 9.04
C ARG A 55 3.44 7.57 8.41
N LEU A 56 2.33 8.08 7.85
CA LEU A 56 2.28 9.45 7.34
C LEU A 56 2.46 10.50 8.44
N ASP A 57 1.93 10.26 9.64
CA ASP A 57 2.16 11.14 10.79
C ASP A 57 3.64 11.17 11.20
N LYS A 58 4.30 10.00 11.26
CA LYS A 58 5.74 9.90 11.50
C LYS A 58 6.56 10.64 10.45
N MET A 59 6.22 10.49 9.17
CA MET A 59 6.88 11.20 8.07
C MET A 59 6.78 12.72 8.27
N GLN A 60 5.59 13.26 8.55
CA GLN A 60 5.38 14.68 8.77
C GLN A 60 6.12 15.20 10.02
N GLN A 61 6.13 14.42 11.10
CA GLN A 61 6.87 14.75 12.33
C GLN A 61 8.38 14.77 12.08
N ALA A 62 8.90 13.75 11.39
CA ALA A 62 10.33 13.69 11.04
C ALA A 62 10.73 14.89 10.18
N HIS A 63 9.92 15.22 9.16
CA HIS A 63 10.18 16.38 8.29
C HIS A 63 10.15 17.71 9.05
N ALA A 64 9.26 17.86 10.01
CA ALA A 64 9.14 19.08 10.81
C ALA A 64 10.29 19.29 11.82
N ASP A 65 11.01 18.22 12.18
CA ASP A 65 12.11 18.30 13.15
C ASP A 65 13.39 18.88 12.52
N GLN A 66 13.44 20.20 12.42
CA GLN A 66 14.59 20.95 11.85
C GLN A 66 15.90 20.78 12.63
N LYS A 67 15.85 20.20 13.85
CA LYS A 67 17.04 20.02 14.69
C LYS A 67 17.67 18.64 14.52
N SER A 68 16.97 17.69 13.97
CA SER A 68 17.45 16.33 13.77
C SER A 68 18.43 16.27 12.59
N ALA A 69 19.65 15.80 12.83
CA ALA A 69 20.67 15.66 11.78
C ALA A 69 20.29 14.59 10.75
N ASP A 70 19.47 13.61 11.14
CA ASP A 70 18.99 12.51 10.32
C ASP A 70 17.54 12.69 9.83
N ARG A 71 17.04 13.95 9.86
CA ARG A 71 15.68 14.32 9.46
C ARG A 71 15.28 13.75 8.09
N ALA A 72 16.10 13.99 7.07
CA ALA A 72 15.83 13.55 5.70
C ALA A 72 15.73 12.02 5.62
N GLN A 73 16.63 11.29 6.29
CA GLN A 73 16.58 9.83 6.30
C GLN A 73 15.32 9.31 7.01
N LYS A 74 15.01 9.85 8.20
CA LYS A 74 13.80 9.45 8.94
C LYS A 74 12.52 9.75 8.17
N THR A 75 12.47 10.84 7.41
CA THR A 75 11.35 11.19 6.55
C THR A 75 11.17 10.15 5.45
N ARG A 76 12.28 9.76 4.78
CA ARG A 76 12.27 8.72 3.75
C ARG A 76 11.85 7.36 4.29
N ASP A 77 12.44 6.96 5.41
CA ASP A 77 12.12 5.68 6.04
C ASP A 77 10.62 5.59 6.38
N ALA A 78 10.06 6.65 6.98
CA ALA A 78 8.63 6.68 7.29
C ALA A 78 7.72 6.73 6.05
N LEU A 79 8.17 7.34 4.94
CA LEU A 79 7.45 7.32 3.67
C LEU A 79 7.50 5.93 3.01
N GLN A 80 8.64 5.23 3.11
CA GLN A 80 8.76 3.85 2.65
C GLN A 80 7.87 2.93 3.49
N ASP A 81 7.91 3.06 4.82
CA ASP A 81 7.02 2.30 5.72
C ASP A 81 5.53 2.54 5.39
N PHE A 82 5.17 3.77 4.99
CA PHE A 82 3.81 4.06 4.52
C PHE A 82 3.47 3.28 3.26
N LEU A 83 4.36 3.28 2.26
CA LEU A 83 4.16 2.55 1.01
C LEU A 83 3.97 1.07 1.27
N ASP A 84 4.84 0.48 2.09
CA ASP A 84 4.81 -0.95 2.37
C ASP A 84 3.51 -1.35 3.11
N VAL A 85 3.05 -0.53 4.06
CA VAL A 85 1.76 -0.76 4.75
C VAL A 85 0.56 -0.55 3.81
N TYR A 86 0.66 0.43 2.90
CA TYR A 86 -0.42 0.71 1.95
C TYR A 86 -0.55 -0.41 0.90
N ASP A 87 0.56 -0.97 0.45
CA ASP A 87 0.59 -2.16 -0.43
C ASP A 87 -0.08 -3.38 0.23
N GLU A 88 0.17 -3.57 1.53
CA GLU A 88 -0.53 -4.59 2.31
C GLU A 88 -2.04 -4.33 2.41
N LEU A 89 -2.47 -3.06 2.55
CA LEU A 89 -3.89 -2.71 2.51
C LEU A 89 -4.53 -3.12 1.19
N ASP A 90 -3.92 -2.71 0.07
CA ASP A 90 -4.39 -2.99 -1.29
C ASP A 90 -4.44 -4.50 -1.58
N THR A 91 -3.35 -5.22 -1.27
CA THR A 91 -3.27 -6.68 -1.38
C THR A 91 -4.37 -7.39 -0.57
N ASN A 92 -4.73 -6.88 0.61
CA ASN A 92 -5.81 -7.46 1.39
C ASN A 92 -7.19 -7.18 0.78
N VAL A 93 -7.41 -6.01 0.17
CA VAL A 93 -8.65 -5.72 -0.58
C VAL A 93 -8.79 -6.72 -1.73
N ASP A 94 -7.75 -6.89 -2.54
CA ASP A 94 -7.73 -7.84 -3.66
C ASP A 94 -7.99 -9.28 -3.19
N THR A 95 -7.32 -9.71 -2.12
CA THR A 95 -7.49 -11.05 -1.56
C THR A 95 -8.94 -11.32 -1.15
N TYR A 96 -9.59 -10.36 -0.52
CA TYR A 96 -10.99 -10.52 -0.12
C TYR A 96 -11.94 -10.43 -1.32
N ALA A 97 -11.65 -9.58 -2.31
CA ALA A 97 -12.42 -9.51 -3.54
C ALA A 97 -12.35 -10.83 -4.32
N ASP A 98 -11.17 -11.41 -4.47
CA ASP A 98 -10.95 -12.71 -5.15
C ASP A 98 -11.67 -13.86 -4.44
N ARG A 99 -11.85 -13.79 -3.13
CA ARG A 99 -12.65 -14.74 -2.36
C ARG A 99 -14.15 -14.56 -2.55
N GLY A 100 -14.57 -13.45 -3.17
CA GLY A 100 -15.98 -13.10 -3.35
C GLY A 100 -16.63 -12.54 -2.08
N ASP A 101 -15.86 -11.97 -1.16
CA ASP A 101 -16.37 -11.35 0.07
C ASP A 101 -17.15 -10.06 -0.26
N ASP A 102 -18.19 -9.77 0.52
CA ASP A 102 -18.93 -8.49 0.40
C ASP A 102 -18.16 -7.36 1.06
N LEU A 103 -17.44 -6.59 0.27
CA LEU A 103 -16.59 -5.49 0.72
C LEU A 103 -17.28 -4.12 0.72
N ARG A 104 -18.55 -4.00 0.35
CA ARG A 104 -19.25 -2.71 0.19
C ARG A 104 -19.20 -1.81 1.44
N LYS A 105 -19.15 -2.39 2.63
CA LYS A 105 -18.98 -1.64 3.88
C LYS A 105 -17.52 -1.28 4.15
N ALA A 106 -16.61 -2.23 3.92
CA ALA A 106 -15.20 -2.08 4.17
C ALA A 106 -14.53 -1.09 3.19
N LEU A 107 -14.96 -1.06 1.93
CA LEU A 107 -14.40 -0.17 0.91
C LEU A 107 -14.68 1.31 1.15
N LYS A 108 -15.77 1.67 1.83
CA LYS A 108 -16.08 3.09 2.09
C LYS A 108 -14.98 3.80 2.90
N PRO A 109 -14.58 3.30 4.08
CA PRO A 109 -13.47 3.91 4.82
C PRO A 109 -12.12 3.79 4.09
N VAL A 110 -11.91 2.76 3.25
CA VAL A 110 -10.72 2.66 2.40
C VAL A 110 -10.67 3.81 1.41
N ILE A 111 -11.74 4.07 0.63
CA ILE A 111 -11.82 5.16 -0.35
C ILE A 111 -11.68 6.54 0.30
N GLU A 112 -12.20 6.71 1.52
CA GLU A 112 -12.01 7.93 2.31
C GLU A 112 -10.53 8.10 2.69
N ALA A 113 -9.87 7.03 3.12
CA ALA A 113 -8.45 7.02 3.46
C ALA A 113 -7.57 7.29 2.22
N ASP A 114 -7.86 6.71 1.07
CA ASP A 114 -7.16 6.99 -0.18
C ASP A 114 -7.18 8.48 -0.52
N THR A 115 -8.35 9.10 -0.36
CA THR A 115 -8.51 10.54 -0.58
C THR A 115 -7.67 11.36 0.40
N GLU A 116 -7.67 10.98 1.69
CA GLU A 116 -6.86 11.59 2.74
C GLU A 116 -5.36 11.46 2.43
N PHE A 117 -4.92 10.23 2.14
CA PHE A 117 -3.50 9.93 1.91
C PHE A 117 -2.97 10.65 0.68
N GLY A 118 -3.70 10.61 -0.43
CA GLY A 118 -3.33 11.36 -1.64
C GLY A 118 -3.23 12.87 -1.39
N ALA A 119 -4.16 13.46 -0.64
CA ALA A 119 -4.11 14.87 -0.28
C ALA A 119 -2.88 15.20 0.60
N ARG A 120 -2.58 14.36 1.59
CA ARG A 120 -1.42 14.54 2.49
C ARG A 120 -0.09 14.42 1.75
N LEU A 121 0.05 13.43 0.86
CA LEU A 121 1.26 13.24 0.04
C LEU A 121 1.48 14.41 -0.93
N ARG A 122 0.42 14.92 -1.57
CA ARG A 122 0.51 16.11 -2.44
C ARG A 122 0.91 17.36 -1.65
N ALA A 123 0.32 17.56 -0.47
CA ALA A 123 0.69 18.67 0.41
C ALA A 123 2.15 18.56 0.86
N PHE A 124 2.61 17.35 1.19
CA PHE A 124 4.01 17.10 1.52
C PHE A 124 4.94 17.42 0.35
N LYS A 125 4.66 16.90 -0.86
CA LYS A 125 5.43 17.21 -2.08
C LYS A 125 5.54 18.71 -2.32
N LEU A 126 4.46 19.45 -2.17
CA LEU A 126 4.45 20.90 -2.32
C LEU A 126 5.29 21.62 -1.24
N SER A 127 5.32 21.11 -0.01
CA SER A 127 6.09 21.70 1.09
C SER A 127 7.61 21.62 0.88
N LEU A 128 8.09 20.64 0.14
CA LEU A 128 9.51 20.46 -0.18
C LEU A 128 10.03 21.51 -1.18
N GLY A 129 9.15 22.06 -2.02
CA GLY A 129 9.53 23.07 -3.01
C GLY A 129 10.58 22.57 -4.00
N SER A 130 11.59 23.40 -4.28
CA SER A 130 12.70 23.07 -5.21
C SER A 130 14.01 22.76 -4.46
N THR A 131 13.93 22.16 -3.30
CA THR A 131 15.09 21.82 -2.46
C THR A 131 15.87 20.62 -3.02
N GLN A 132 17.08 20.37 -2.49
CA GLN A 132 17.81 19.14 -2.80
C GLN A 132 17.05 17.91 -2.30
N GLU A 133 16.47 17.99 -1.11
CA GLU A 133 15.62 16.96 -0.52
C GLU A 133 14.44 16.61 -1.44
N ALA A 134 13.78 17.62 -2.03
CA ALA A 134 12.72 17.39 -3.02
C ALA A 134 13.18 16.55 -4.22
N ARG A 135 14.40 16.80 -4.71
CA ARG A 135 14.95 16.02 -5.85
C ARG A 135 15.34 14.61 -5.46
N ASP A 136 15.89 14.46 -4.26
CA ASP A 136 16.35 13.15 -3.75
C ASP A 136 15.15 12.25 -3.43
N ASP A 137 14.02 12.82 -3.04
CA ASP A 137 12.81 12.09 -2.64
C ASP A 137 11.71 12.05 -3.73
N ASP A 138 11.90 12.72 -4.88
CA ASP A 138 10.87 12.86 -5.93
C ASP A 138 10.37 11.51 -6.46
N PHE A 139 11.27 10.53 -6.61
CA PHE A 139 10.90 9.19 -7.05
C PHE A 139 10.00 8.49 -6.03
N LEU A 140 10.38 8.52 -4.75
CA LEU A 140 9.63 7.84 -3.68
C LEU A 140 8.25 8.46 -3.46
N ILE A 141 8.20 9.81 -3.45
CA ILE A 141 6.93 10.55 -3.34
C ILE A 141 6.06 10.30 -4.58
N GLY A 142 6.67 10.27 -5.77
CA GLY A 142 5.98 9.92 -7.01
C GLY A 142 5.37 8.54 -6.94
N SER A 143 6.14 7.53 -6.53
CA SER A 143 5.68 6.15 -6.36
C SER A 143 4.54 6.05 -5.34
N ALA A 144 4.63 6.78 -4.22
CA ALA A 144 3.56 6.81 -3.22
C ALA A 144 2.27 7.43 -3.76
N LEU A 145 2.36 8.50 -4.52
CA LEU A 145 1.20 9.12 -5.16
C LEU A 145 0.57 8.22 -6.22
N ASP A 146 1.39 7.59 -7.06
CA ASP A 146 0.92 6.70 -8.12
C ASP A 146 0.23 5.46 -7.53
N ALA A 147 0.79 4.88 -6.47
CA ALA A 147 0.17 3.75 -5.76
C ALA A 147 -1.21 4.13 -5.19
N VAL A 148 -1.29 5.24 -4.44
CA VAL A 148 -2.55 5.69 -3.84
C VAL A 148 -3.58 6.08 -4.91
N ASP A 149 -3.19 6.76 -5.98
CA ASP A 149 -4.12 7.19 -7.04
C ASP A 149 -4.64 6.00 -7.85
N SER A 150 -3.80 4.99 -8.11
CA SER A 150 -4.21 3.74 -8.79
C SER A 150 -5.20 2.96 -7.93
N ALA A 151 -4.81 2.60 -6.72
CA ALA A 151 -5.65 1.84 -5.80
C ALA A 151 -6.97 2.57 -5.49
N ALA A 152 -6.94 3.89 -5.30
CA ALA A 152 -8.15 4.69 -5.10
C ALA A 152 -9.15 4.60 -6.27
N LYS A 153 -8.67 4.41 -7.49
CA LYS A 153 -9.54 4.16 -8.65
C LYS A 153 -10.11 2.75 -8.58
N ASP A 154 -9.27 1.75 -8.34
CA ASP A 154 -9.64 0.35 -8.34
C ASP A 154 -10.63 0.03 -7.20
N HIS A 155 -10.44 0.60 -6.01
CA HIS A 155 -11.37 0.49 -4.88
C HIS A 155 -12.76 1.07 -5.19
N ARG A 156 -12.83 2.21 -5.90
CA ARG A 156 -14.12 2.80 -6.31
C ARG A 156 -14.82 1.95 -7.37
N ASP A 157 -14.06 1.43 -8.33
CA ASP A 157 -14.58 0.58 -9.38
C ASP A 157 -15.12 -0.73 -8.77
N LEU A 158 -14.38 -1.37 -7.87
CA LEU A 158 -14.80 -2.56 -7.12
C LEU A 158 -16.07 -2.31 -6.30
N LEU A 159 -16.15 -1.18 -5.59
CA LEU A 159 -17.36 -0.83 -4.84
C LEU A 159 -18.56 -0.69 -5.75
N ALA A 160 -18.41 -0.01 -6.89
CA ALA A 160 -19.48 0.19 -7.87
C ALA A 160 -19.96 -1.16 -8.47
N GLU A 161 -19.03 -2.06 -8.77
CA GLU A 161 -19.33 -3.41 -9.26
C GLU A 161 -20.15 -4.22 -8.24
N GLN A 162 -19.67 -4.31 -7.00
CA GLN A 162 -20.35 -5.04 -5.95
C GLN A 162 -21.73 -4.45 -5.62
N GLU A 163 -21.90 -3.14 -5.68
CA GLU A 163 -23.21 -2.50 -5.52
C GLU A 163 -24.18 -2.85 -6.66
N GLN A 164 -23.70 -2.93 -7.90
CA GLN A 164 -24.51 -3.34 -9.04
C GLN A 164 -24.95 -4.81 -8.93
N GLU A 165 -24.02 -5.69 -8.62
CA GLU A 165 -24.33 -7.12 -8.41
C GLU A 165 -25.39 -7.31 -7.33
N PHE A 166 -25.25 -6.62 -6.22
CA PHE A 166 -26.22 -6.69 -5.13
C PHE A 166 -27.62 -6.24 -5.56
N LYS A 167 -27.72 -5.16 -6.33
CA LYS A 167 -29.00 -4.67 -6.89
C LYS A 167 -29.61 -5.70 -7.83
N HIS A 168 -28.80 -6.39 -8.65
CA HIS A 168 -29.26 -7.46 -9.55
C HIS A 168 -29.78 -8.67 -8.79
N LYS A 169 -29.02 -9.18 -7.82
CA LYS A 169 -29.41 -10.32 -6.97
C LYS A 169 -30.73 -10.02 -6.23
N LYS A 170 -30.89 -8.82 -5.68
CA LYS A 170 -32.13 -8.40 -5.00
C LYS A 170 -33.33 -8.36 -5.94
N LYS A 171 -33.18 -7.88 -7.18
CA LYS A 171 -34.26 -7.84 -8.18
C LYS A 171 -34.68 -9.25 -8.63
N GLN A 172 -33.76 -10.18 -8.78
CA GLN A 172 -34.03 -11.57 -9.14
C GLN A 172 -34.78 -12.29 -8.02
N GLY A 173 -34.30 -12.19 -6.77
CA GLY A 173 -34.99 -12.78 -5.62
C GLY A 173 -36.41 -12.27 -5.43
N HIS A 174 -36.67 -11.00 -5.74
CA HIS A 174 -38.03 -10.44 -5.67
C HIS A 174 -38.97 -10.98 -6.76
N LYS A 175 -38.47 -11.24 -7.99
CA LYS A 175 -39.22 -11.84 -9.08
C LYS A 175 -39.57 -13.31 -8.79
N GLU A 176 -38.62 -14.08 -8.26
CA GLU A 176 -38.84 -15.49 -7.91
C GLU A 176 -39.83 -15.63 -6.75
N ALA A 177 -39.77 -14.75 -5.76
CA ALA A 177 -40.72 -14.73 -4.66
C ALA A 177 -42.18 -14.43 -5.12
N SER A 178 -42.32 -13.55 -6.13
CA SER A 178 -43.64 -13.19 -6.71
C SER A 178 -44.23 -14.28 -7.63
N GLN A 179 -43.45 -15.26 -8.05
CA GLN A 179 -43.87 -16.32 -8.96
C GLN A 179 -44.15 -17.66 -8.26
N ARG A 180 -44.02 -17.76 -6.94
CA ARG A 180 -44.40 -18.99 -6.21
C ARG A 180 -45.92 -19.07 -6.12
N PRO A 181 -46.55 -20.08 -6.71
CA PRO A 181 -48.00 -20.32 -6.56
C PRO A 181 -48.32 -20.65 -5.09
N GLN A 182 -49.41 -20.10 -4.58
CA GLN A 182 -49.97 -20.43 -3.26
C GLN A 182 -50.53 -21.85 -3.25
#